data_d6236ed6d40bf0d182b230818dcc692a
#
_entry.id   d6236ed6d40bf0d182b230818dcc692a
#
_cell.length_a   1.000
_cell.length_b   1.000
_cell.length_c   1.000
_cell.angle_alpha   90.00
_cell.angle_beta   90.00
_cell.angle_gamma   90.00
#
_symmetry.space_group_name_H-M   'P 1'
#
loop_
_entity.id
_entity.type
_entity.pdbx_description
1 polymer ?
#
loop_
_entity_poly.entity_id
_entity_poly.type
_entity_poly.pdbx_seq_one_letter_code
_entity_poly.pdbx_strand_id
1 'polypeptide(L)'
;MYIGGKEYNPQIDEAYMLLGKARYYDNRFIPALDAFNFILNKSATSNNVNNAKIWKAKTNIRLNNEDYAIENLQKMLREENLEDAVVADANAMIAQAMINLDSIPQALPYMKIANEFEDNYELKGRFSFIIGQLYNKLSYKDSANIAFDQVIGFNRKTARVYMINAHMAKTKNFNYTQEDQALLLALLHDLEQDRENRPFLDKIYNALADYHRNTTSDSLAIVYYNKSIQSFKEDQTLQSINYQTLAEMNFDKAEYKQAGAY
;
A
#
# COMPACT_ATOMS: atom_id res chain seq x y z
N MET A 1 -37.60 16.01 10.51
CA MET A 1 -39.06 16.30 10.61
C MET A 1 -39.77 14.94 10.76
N TYR A 2 -40.54 14.73 11.82
CA TYR A 2 -41.30 13.51 12.04
C TYR A 2 -42.74 13.72 11.59
N ILE A 3 -43.23 12.87 10.69
CA ILE A 3 -44.63 12.84 10.25
C ILE A 3 -45.17 11.44 10.49
N GLY A 4 -46.21 11.30 11.35
CA GLY A 4 -46.79 9.98 11.68
C GLY A 4 -45.80 8.98 12.31
N GLY A 5 -44.81 9.47 13.11
CA GLY A 5 -43.80 8.66 13.77
C GLY A 5 -42.64 8.20 12.88
N LYS A 6 -42.61 8.58 11.60
CA LYS A 6 -41.51 8.28 10.67
C LYS A 6 -40.70 9.54 10.37
N GLU A 7 -39.39 9.41 10.38
CA GLU A 7 -38.49 10.46 9.96
C GLU A 7 -38.48 10.60 8.43
N TYR A 8 -38.84 11.80 7.97
CA TYR A 8 -38.96 12.13 6.55
C TYR A 8 -37.80 13.05 6.11
N ASN A 9 -36.58 12.59 6.24
CA ASN A 9 -35.43 13.23 5.61
C ASN A 9 -34.82 12.27 4.58
N PRO A 10 -34.99 12.52 3.27
CA PRO A 10 -34.49 11.62 2.25
C PRO A 10 -32.96 11.50 2.20
N GLN A 11 -32.23 12.45 2.81
CA GLN A 11 -30.76 12.49 2.84
C GLN A 11 -30.16 11.96 4.16
N ILE A 12 -30.97 11.32 5.02
CA ILE A 12 -30.49 10.93 6.34
C ILE A 12 -29.43 9.81 6.24
N ASP A 13 -29.56 8.94 5.27
CA ASP A 13 -28.62 7.82 5.08
C ASP A 13 -27.26 8.33 4.61
N GLU A 14 -27.24 9.32 3.71
CA GLU A 14 -26.02 10.02 3.27
C GLU A 14 -25.36 10.78 4.43
N ALA A 15 -26.18 11.45 5.26
CA ALA A 15 -25.69 12.18 6.43
C ALA A 15 -25.04 11.22 7.45
N TYR A 16 -25.68 10.07 7.73
CA TYR A 16 -25.10 9.07 8.63
C TYR A 16 -23.88 8.38 8.00
N MET A 17 -23.84 8.16 6.69
CA MET A 17 -22.66 7.66 5.98
C MET A 17 -21.48 8.63 6.14
N LEU A 18 -21.71 9.93 5.91
CA LEU A 18 -20.67 10.95 6.08
C LEU A 18 -20.21 11.04 7.55
N LEU A 19 -21.16 11.01 8.49
CA LEU A 19 -20.87 11.03 9.93
C LEU A 19 -20.03 9.82 10.35
N GLY A 20 -20.38 8.62 9.86
CA GLY A 20 -19.64 7.40 10.11
C GLY A 20 -18.20 7.48 9.58
N LYS A 21 -18.04 7.93 8.34
CA LYS A 21 -16.72 8.17 7.73
C LYS A 21 -15.89 9.19 8.51
N ALA A 22 -16.48 10.32 8.88
CA ALA A 22 -15.79 11.36 9.67
C ALA A 22 -15.31 10.81 11.02
N ARG A 23 -16.16 10.06 11.73
CA ARG A 23 -15.81 9.41 13.00
C ARG A 23 -14.72 8.36 12.83
N TYR A 24 -14.75 7.59 11.73
CA TYR A 24 -13.70 6.61 11.41
C TYR A 24 -12.34 7.29 11.23
N TYR A 25 -12.27 8.37 10.46
CA TYR A 25 -11.02 9.11 10.26
C TYR A 25 -10.54 9.87 11.51
N ASP A 26 -11.46 10.20 12.41
CA ASP A 26 -11.16 10.75 13.75
C ASP A 26 -10.78 9.67 14.77
N ASN A 27 -10.58 8.41 14.34
CA ASN A 27 -10.29 7.22 15.16
C ASN A 27 -11.37 6.90 16.22
N ARG A 28 -12.57 7.40 16.05
CA ARG A 28 -13.75 7.13 16.91
C ARG A 28 -14.54 5.96 16.36
N PHE A 29 -13.97 4.76 16.45
CA PHE A 29 -14.46 3.57 15.76
C PHE A 29 -15.84 3.09 16.27
N ILE A 30 -16.08 3.08 17.58
CA ILE A 30 -17.39 2.65 18.13
C ILE A 30 -18.52 3.61 17.68
N PRO A 31 -18.42 4.96 17.83
CA PRO A 31 -19.39 5.86 17.25
C PRO A 31 -19.52 5.77 15.72
N ALA A 32 -18.46 5.38 14.99
CA ALA A 32 -18.55 5.14 13.56
C ALA A 32 -19.44 3.91 13.25
N LEU A 33 -19.25 2.79 14.00
CA LEU A 33 -20.11 1.60 13.89
C LEU A 33 -21.59 1.93 14.15
N ASP A 34 -21.89 2.77 15.14
CA ASP A 34 -23.26 3.18 15.42
C ASP A 34 -23.90 3.89 14.22
N ALA A 35 -23.14 4.77 13.54
CA ALA A 35 -23.62 5.47 12.37
C ALA A 35 -23.88 4.51 11.18
N PHE A 36 -22.98 3.55 10.93
CA PHE A 36 -23.18 2.54 9.87
C PHE A 36 -24.33 1.59 10.23
N ASN A 37 -24.44 1.15 11.48
CA ASN A 37 -25.55 0.32 11.94
C ASN A 37 -26.91 1.03 11.80
N PHE A 38 -26.98 2.35 12.02
CA PHE A 38 -28.19 3.13 11.78
C PHE A 38 -28.68 2.98 10.33
N ILE A 39 -27.78 3.08 9.34
CA ILE A 39 -28.13 2.88 7.92
C ILE A 39 -28.63 1.47 7.67
N LEU A 40 -27.93 0.46 8.22
CA LEU A 40 -28.29 -0.95 8.02
C LEU A 40 -29.64 -1.34 8.64
N ASN A 41 -30.05 -0.68 9.72
CA ASN A 41 -31.32 -0.91 10.41
C ASN A 41 -32.49 -0.13 9.81
N LYS A 42 -32.20 0.90 9.04
CA LYS A 42 -33.20 1.72 8.35
C LYS A 42 -33.26 1.26 6.91
N SER A 43 -34.43 1.09 6.33
CA SER A 43 -34.62 0.66 4.93
C SER A 43 -33.95 1.62 3.94
N ALA A 44 -32.62 1.57 3.89
CA ALA A 44 -31.79 2.36 2.98
C ALA A 44 -31.81 1.76 1.57
N THR A 45 -31.42 2.54 0.57
CA THR A 45 -31.21 2.05 -0.80
C THR A 45 -30.13 0.97 -0.82
N SER A 46 -30.18 0.04 -1.77
CA SER A 46 -29.21 -1.07 -1.86
C SER A 46 -27.76 -0.57 -1.91
N ASN A 47 -27.48 0.54 -2.62
CA ASN A 47 -26.15 1.12 -2.71
C ASN A 47 -25.66 1.64 -1.34
N ASN A 48 -26.47 2.40 -0.61
CA ASN A 48 -26.12 2.89 0.73
C ASN A 48 -25.91 1.73 1.72
N VAL A 49 -26.71 0.65 1.61
CA VAL A 49 -26.56 -0.55 2.44
C VAL A 49 -25.23 -1.24 2.20
N ASN A 50 -24.85 -1.46 0.94
CA ASN A 50 -23.60 -2.11 0.61
C ASN A 50 -22.37 -1.27 1.03
N ASN A 51 -22.40 0.02 0.80
CA ASN A 51 -21.37 0.94 1.30
C ASN A 51 -21.29 0.92 2.84
N ALA A 52 -22.42 0.88 3.53
CA ALA A 52 -22.42 0.81 5.00
C ALA A 52 -21.85 -0.52 5.51
N LYS A 53 -22.14 -1.66 4.84
CA LYS A 53 -21.53 -2.96 5.16
C LYS A 53 -20.00 -2.92 5.01
N ILE A 54 -19.49 -2.33 3.92
CA ILE A 54 -18.04 -2.19 3.67
C ILE A 54 -17.38 -1.30 4.74
N TRP A 55 -17.95 -0.13 5.02
CA TRP A 55 -17.38 0.77 6.03
C TRP A 55 -17.46 0.19 7.45
N LYS A 56 -18.52 -0.57 7.76
CA LYS A 56 -18.63 -1.33 9.01
C LYS A 56 -17.52 -2.37 9.10
N ALA A 57 -17.28 -3.14 8.04
CA ALA A 57 -16.19 -4.12 7.98
C ALA A 57 -14.82 -3.45 8.14
N LYS A 58 -14.57 -2.34 7.40
CA LYS A 58 -13.36 -1.53 7.53
C LYS A 58 -13.13 -1.04 8.96
N THR A 59 -14.19 -0.66 9.66
CA THR A 59 -14.13 -0.22 11.05
C THR A 59 -13.82 -1.38 11.99
N ASN A 60 -14.41 -2.57 11.76
CA ASN A 60 -14.11 -3.78 12.54
C ASN A 60 -12.66 -4.21 12.38
N ILE A 61 -12.07 -4.14 11.20
CA ILE A 61 -10.63 -4.39 10.97
C ILE A 61 -9.75 -3.45 11.83
N ARG A 62 -10.14 -2.18 11.98
CA ARG A 62 -9.42 -1.25 12.88
C ARG A 62 -9.59 -1.56 14.37
N LEU A 63 -10.59 -2.36 14.71
CA LEU A 63 -10.86 -2.85 16.07
C LEU A 63 -10.30 -4.26 16.31
N ASN A 64 -9.48 -4.80 15.40
CA ASN A 64 -8.93 -6.16 15.41
C ASN A 64 -10.02 -7.25 15.42
N ASN A 65 -11.11 -7.02 14.69
CA ASN A 65 -12.20 -7.97 14.48
C ASN A 65 -12.20 -8.47 13.01
N GLU A 66 -11.05 -8.93 12.53
CA GLU A 66 -10.82 -9.32 11.13
C GLU A 66 -11.76 -10.46 10.71
N ASP A 67 -11.90 -11.51 11.50
CA ASP A 67 -12.73 -12.68 11.18
C ASP A 67 -14.18 -12.27 10.96
N TYR A 68 -14.72 -11.41 11.84
CA TYR A 68 -16.08 -10.88 11.68
C TYR A 68 -16.22 -10.05 10.40
N ALA A 69 -15.23 -9.25 10.06
CA ALA A 69 -15.25 -8.45 8.83
C ALA A 69 -15.23 -9.35 7.59
N ILE A 70 -14.34 -10.35 7.56
CA ILE A 70 -14.22 -11.33 6.46
C ILE A 70 -15.56 -12.06 6.24
N GLU A 71 -16.13 -12.64 7.30
CA GLU A 71 -17.38 -13.40 7.21
C GLU A 71 -18.52 -12.56 6.61
N ASN A 72 -18.70 -11.33 7.11
CA ASN A 72 -19.77 -10.45 6.65
C ASN A 72 -19.58 -9.99 5.21
N LEU A 73 -18.34 -9.67 4.81
CA LEU A 73 -18.04 -9.28 3.42
C LEU A 73 -18.18 -10.47 2.47
N GLN A 74 -17.73 -11.67 2.85
CA GLN A 74 -17.94 -12.87 2.05
C GLN A 74 -19.43 -13.20 1.89
N LYS A 75 -20.24 -12.98 2.92
CA LYS A 75 -21.69 -13.13 2.83
C LYS A 75 -22.28 -12.11 1.85
N MET A 76 -21.85 -10.86 1.91
CA MET A 76 -22.29 -9.81 0.99
C MET A 76 -21.93 -10.14 -0.46
N LEU A 77 -20.73 -10.63 -0.73
CA LEU A 77 -20.26 -10.99 -2.08
C LEU A 77 -21.02 -12.18 -2.72
N ARG A 78 -21.85 -12.91 -1.94
CA ARG A 78 -22.73 -13.95 -2.48
C ARG A 78 -24.07 -13.39 -2.96
N GLU A 79 -24.36 -12.12 -2.70
CA GLU A 79 -25.56 -11.45 -3.20
C GLU A 79 -25.42 -11.22 -4.72
N GLU A 80 -26.53 -11.33 -5.45
CA GLU A 80 -26.53 -11.06 -6.88
C GLU A 80 -26.59 -9.56 -7.19
N ASN A 81 -26.08 -9.16 -8.36
CA ASN A 81 -26.15 -7.78 -8.86
C ASN A 81 -25.43 -6.72 -8.01
N LEU A 82 -24.23 -7.02 -7.51
CA LEU A 82 -23.36 -6.02 -6.92
C LEU A 82 -22.68 -5.19 -8.02
N GLU A 83 -22.55 -3.88 -7.79
CA GLU A 83 -21.75 -3.01 -8.65
C GLU A 83 -20.26 -3.35 -8.55
N ASP A 84 -19.50 -3.18 -9.65
CA ASP A 84 -18.08 -3.50 -9.72
C ASP A 84 -17.26 -2.80 -8.62
N ALA A 85 -17.56 -1.52 -8.35
CA ALA A 85 -16.91 -0.78 -7.27
C ALA A 85 -17.16 -1.40 -5.88
N VAL A 86 -18.34 -1.94 -5.64
CA VAL A 86 -18.68 -2.65 -4.38
C VAL A 86 -17.92 -3.97 -4.29
N VAL A 87 -17.80 -4.70 -5.41
CA VAL A 87 -17.02 -5.93 -5.49
C VAL A 87 -15.54 -5.64 -5.23
N ALA A 88 -14.99 -4.60 -5.86
CA ALA A 88 -13.60 -4.19 -5.66
C ALA A 88 -13.32 -3.82 -4.20
N ASP A 89 -14.12 -2.94 -3.61
CA ASP A 89 -13.95 -2.48 -2.23
C ASP A 89 -14.08 -3.62 -1.21
N ALA A 90 -15.07 -4.50 -1.38
CA ALA A 90 -15.27 -5.63 -0.47
C ALA A 90 -14.09 -6.61 -0.52
N ASN A 91 -13.60 -6.95 -1.71
CA ASN A 91 -12.44 -7.83 -1.87
C ASN A 91 -11.16 -7.18 -1.34
N ALA A 92 -10.97 -5.88 -1.54
CA ALA A 92 -9.83 -5.14 -0.97
C ALA A 92 -9.84 -5.19 0.57
N MET A 93 -11.00 -5.07 1.20
CA MET A 93 -11.13 -5.14 2.67
C MET A 93 -10.92 -6.57 3.19
N ILE A 94 -11.40 -7.60 2.51
CA ILE A 94 -11.10 -8.99 2.87
C ILE A 94 -9.59 -9.25 2.77
N ALA A 95 -8.96 -8.83 1.67
CA ALA A 95 -7.51 -8.97 1.51
C ALA A 95 -6.75 -8.23 2.63
N GLN A 96 -7.15 -7.01 2.99
CA GLN A 96 -6.55 -6.26 4.09
C GLN A 96 -6.68 -7.00 5.43
N ALA A 97 -7.86 -7.55 5.73
CA ALA A 97 -8.07 -8.32 6.95
C ALA A 97 -7.17 -9.58 6.98
N MET A 98 -7.07 -10.30 5.86
CA MET A 98 -6.20 -11.47 5.74
C MET A 98 -4.72 -11.11 5.85
N ILE A 99 -4.29 -9.96 5.33
CA ILE A 99 -2.91 -9.45 5.50
C ILE A 99 -2.63 -9.16 6.99
N ASN A 100 -3.56 -8.57 7.71
CA ASN A 100 -3.42 -8.31 9.15
C ASN A 100 -3.26 -9.62 9.95
N LEU A 101 -3.94 -10.69 9.51
CA LEU A 101 -3.84 -12.04 10.08
C LEU A 101 -2.63 -12.84 9.56
N ASP A 102 -1.72 -12.22 8.82
CA ASP A 102 -0.56 -12.84 8.15
C ASP A 102 -0.93 -14.01 7.20
N SER A 103 -2.19 -14.05 6.75
CA SER A 103 -2.72 -15.06 5.84
C SER A 103 -2.47 -14.65 4.38
N ILE A 104 -1.21 -14.48 4.01
CA ILE A 104 -0.77 -13.90 2.73
C ILE A 104 -1.26 -14.72 1.50
N PRO A 105 -1.15 -16.07 1.49
CA PRO A 105 -1.64 -16.85 0.35
C PRO A 105 -3.13 -16.66 0.08
N GLN A 106 -3.93 -16.51 1.15
CA GLN A 106 -5.38 -16.31 1.05
C GLN A 106 -5.75 -14.88 0.67
N ALA A 107 -4.95 -13.88 1.08
CA ALA A 107 -5.16 -12.48 0.73
C ALA A 107 -4.99 -12.19 -0.76
N LEU A 108 -4.03 -12.86 -1.41
CA LEU A 108 -3.64 -12.59 -2.78
C LEU A 108 -4.79 -12.71 -3.80
N PRO A 109 -5.61 -13.79 -3.83
CA PRO A 109 -6.73 -13.88 -4.76
C PRO A 109 -7.76 -12.76 -4.57
N TYR A 110 -8.08 -12.38 -3.34
CA TYR A 110 -9.01 -11.27 -3.08
C TYR A 110 -8.45 -9.93 -3.57
N MET A 111 -7.17 -9.65 -3.34
CA MET A 111 -6.54 -8.43 -3.85
C MET A 111 -6.51 -8.39 -5.38
N LYS A 112 -6.35 -9.53 -6.06
CA LYS A 112 -6.41 -9.62 -7.52
C LYS A 112 -7.81 -9.32 -8.05
N ILE A 113 -8.87 -9.87 -7.42
CA ILE A 113 -10.25 -9.55 -7.76
C ILE A 113 -10.52 -8.06 -7.54
N ALA A 114 -10.09 -7.50 -6.41
CA ALA A 114 -10.22 -6.07 -6.16
C ALA A 114 -9.58 -5.23 -7.26
N ASN A 115 -8.39 -5.59 -7.71
CA ASN A 115 -7.69 -4.89 -8.79
C ASN A 115 -8.36 -5.04 -10.17
N GLU A 116 -8.99 -6.18 -10.42
CA GLU A 116 -9.71 -6.45 -11.67
C GLU A 116 -10.95 -5.57 -11.82
N PHE A 117 -11.77 -5.50 -10.74
CA PHE A 117 -13.03 -4.74 -10.72
C PHE A 117 -12.87 -3.25 -10.40
N GLU A 118 -11.67 -2.77 -10.14
CA GLU A 118 -11.41 -1.35 -9.87
C GLU A 118 -11.17 -0.58 -11.17
N ASP A 119 -11.89 0.51 -11.38
CA ASP A 119 -11.74 1.38 -12.56
C ASP A 119 -10.87 2.61 -12.30
N ASN A 120 -10.74 3.03 -11.04
CA ASN A 120 -9.92 4.17 -10.67
C ASN A 120 -8.44 3.81 -10.71
N TYR A 121 -7.68 4.39 -11.62
CA TYR A 121 -6.25 4.10 -11.81
C TYR A 121 -5.38 4.41 -10.59
N GLU A 122 -5.78 5.31 -9.71
CA GLU A 122 -5.05 5.57 -8.48
C GLU A 122 -5.17 4.39 -7.51
N LEU A 123 -6.39 3.88 -7.31
CA LEU A 123 -6.64 2.68 -6.50
C LEU A 123 -6.05 1.43 -7.17
N LYS A 124 -6.22 1.29 -8.47
CA LYS A 124 -5.65 0.19 -9.26
C LYS A 124 -4.13 0.12 -9.14
N GLY A 125 -3.46 1.27 -9.18
CA GLY A 125 -2.01 1.36 -8.93
C GLY A 125 -1.62 0.92 -7.53
N ARG A 126 -2.39 1.32 -6.52
CA ARG A 126 -2.21 0.87 -5.14
C ARG A 126 -2.43 -0.64 -5.00
N PHE A 127 -3.50 -1.19 -5.59
CA PHE A 127 -3.78 -2.63 -5.50
C PHE A 127 -2.73 -3.45 -6.23
N SER A 128 -2.32 -3.05 -7.44
CA SER A 128 -1.22 -3.70 -8.17
C SER A 128 0.09 -3.68 -7.37
N PHE A 129 0.39 -2.57 -6.69
CA PHE A 129 1.56 -2.48 -5.82
C PHE A 129 1.48 -3.47 -4.64
N ILE A 130 0.33 -3.56 -3.98
CA ILE A 130 0.09 -4.53 -2.89
C ILE A 130 0.22 -5.96 -3.42
N ILE A 131 -0.33 -6.29 -4.59
CA ILE A 131 -0.17 -7.60 -5.22
C ILE A 131 1.31 -7.94 -5.41
N GLY A 132 2.11 -7.01 -5.90
CA GLY A 132 3.56 -7.18 -6.03
C GLY A 132 4.23 -7.47 -4.68
N GLN A 133 3.85 -6.75 -3.63
CA GLN A 133 4.36 -6.99 -2.28
C GLN A 133 3.94 -8.36 -1.72
N LEU A 134 2.70 -8.80 -1.96
CA LEU A 134 2.23 -10.13 -1.56
C LEU A 134 2.99 -11.24 -2.28
N TYR A 135 3.23 -11.10 -3.60
CA TYR A 135 4.07 -12.03 -4.34
C TYR A 135 5.51 -12.08 -3.81
N ASN A 136 6.09 -10.93 -3.46
CA ASN A 136 7.43 -10.89 -2.84
C ASN A 136 7.47 -11.61 -1.49
N LYS A 137 6.44 -11.44 -0.64
CA LYS A 137 6.33 -12.18 0.63
C LYS A 137 6.24 -13.70 0.41
N LEU A 138 5.65 -14.13 -0.71
CA LEU A 138 5.57 -15.53 -1.12
C LEU A 138 6.82 -16.01 -1.89
N SER A 139 7.83 -15.16 -2.05
CA SER A 139 9.07 -15.43 -2.82
C SER A 139 8.85 -15.64 -4.32
N TYR A 140 7.72 -15.22 -4.88
CA TYR A 140 7.41 -15.27 -6.31
C TYR A 140 7.90 -13.99 -7.02
N LYS A 141 9.21 -13.81 -7.13
CA LYS A 141 9.83 -12.57 -7.62
C LYS A 141 9.39 -12.18 -9.03
N ASP A 142 9.26 -13.13 -9.96
CA ASP A 142 8.84 -12.86 -11.34
C ASP A 142 7.40 -12.31 -11.37
N SER A 143 6.49 -12.94 -10.64
CA SER A 143 5.10 -12.48 -10.53
C SER A 143 5.01 -11.12 -9.84
N ALA A 144 5.87 -10.86 -8.83
CA ALA A 144 5.97 -9.57 -8.19
C ALA A 144 6.43 -8.49 -9.18
N ASN A 145 7.46 -8.77 -9.98
CA ASN A 145 7.97 -7.84 -10.98
C ASN A 145 6.91 -7.51 -12.04
N ILE A 146 6.11 -8.49 -12.49
CA ILE A 146 4.98 -8.26 -13.42
C ILE A 146 3.96 -7.30 -12.80
N ALA A 147 3.61 -7.49 -11.52
CA ALA A 147 2.67 -6.61 -10.83
C ALA A 147 3.24 -5.19 -10.65
N PHE A 148 4.54 -5.05 -10.35
CA PHE A 148 5.21 -3.74 -10.29
C PHE A 148 5.29 -3.07 -11.66
N ASP A 149 5.49 -3.83 -12.75
CA ASP A 149 5.47 -3.28 -14.11
C ASP A 149 4.10 -2.72 -14.50
N GLN A 150 3.01 -3.33 -14.02
CA GLN A 150 1.68 -2.75 -14.18
C GLN A 150 1.56 -1.37 -13.49
N VAL A 151 2.07 -1.24 -12.26
CA VAL A 151 2.08 0.05 -11.55
C VAL A 151 2.88 1.10 -12.32
N ILE A 152 4.07 0.75 -12.79
CA ILE A 152 4.95 1.63 -13.57
C ILE A 152 4.27 2.04 -14.88
N GLY A 153 3.60 1.09 -15.55
CA GLY A 153 2.86 1.32 -16.79
C GLY A 153 1.67 2.28 -16.67
N PHE A 154 1.09 2.43 -15.47
CA PHE A 154 0.04 3.45 -15.26
C PHE A 154 0.58 4.88 -15.32
N ASN A 155 1.87 5.07 -15.12
CA ASN A 155 2.55 6.36 -15.23
C ASN A 155 1.82 7.46 -14.41
N ARG A 156 1.44 8.59 -15.05
CA ARG A 156 0.77 9.73 -14.40
C ARG A 156 -0.67 9.45 -13.97
N LYS A 157 -1.24 8.30 -14.31
CA LYS A 157 -2.61 7.91 -13.91
C LYS A 157 -2.68 7.43 -12.45
N THR A 158 -1.57 7.04 -11.85
CA THR A 158 -1.47 6.63 -10.45
C THR A 158 -0.56 7.58 -9.67
N ALA A 159 -0.68 7.56 -8.34
CA ALA A 159 0.17 8.37 -7.48
C ALA A 159 1.65 7.99 -7.65
N ARG A 160 2.52 8.98 -7.83
CA ARG A 160 3.96 8.81 -8.09
C ARG A 160 4.66 7.94 -7.05
N VAL A 161 4.20 7.99 -5.80
CA VAL A 161 4.75 7.19 -4.71
C VAL A 161 4.68 5.68 -4.99
N TYR A 162 3.59 5.19 -5.60
CA TYR A 162 3.47 3.77 -5.94
C TYR A 162 4.43 3.38 -7.07
N MET A 163 4.58 4.25 -8.08
CA MET A 163 5.51 4.03 -9.18
C MET A 163 6.97 3.96 -8.68
N ILE A 164 7.41 4.92 -7.87
CA ILE A 164 8.75 4.91 -7.31
C ILE A 164 8.97 3.70 -6.40
N ASN A 165 8.03 3.37 -5.52
CA ASN A 165 8.15 2.20 -4.67
C ASN A 165 8.15 0.89 -5.47
N ALA A 166 7.45 0.82 -6.62
CA ALA A 166 7.50 -0.32 -7.53
C ALA A 166 8.89 -0.47 -8.17
N HIS A 167 9.51 0.64 -8.64
CA HIS A 167 10.89 0.61 -9.10
C HIS A 167 11.83 0.13 -8.01
N MET A 168 11.73 0.67 -6.78
CA MET A 168 12.58 0.25 -5.66
C MET A 168 12.38 -1.21 -5.28
N ALA A 169 11.15 -1.73 -5.35
CA ALA A 169 10.88 -3.15 -5.11
C ALA A 169 11.49 -4.06 -6.19
N LYS A 170 11.44 -3.64 -7.46
CA LYS A 170 12.10 -4.36 -8.56
C LYS A 170 13.62 -4.36 -8.40
N THR A 171 14.25 -3.26 -7.98
CA THR A 171 15.70 -3.24 -7.73
C THR A 171 16.12 -4.22 -6.64
N LYS A 172 15.28 -4.43 -5.62
CA LYS A 172 15.52 -5.46 -4.58
C LYS A 172 15.37 -6.90 -5.10
N ASN A 173 14.53 -7.09 -6.13
CA ASN A 173 14.38 -8.40 -6.79
C ASN A 173 15.46 -8.71 -7.82
N PHE A 174 16.25 -7.69 -8.21
CA PHE A 174 17.23 -7.79 -9.30
C PHE A 174 18.27 -8.87 -9.04
N ASN A 175 18.54 -9.68 -10.08
CA ASN A 175 19.55 -10.73 -10.03
C ASN A 175 20.84 -10.26 -10.72
N TYR A 176 21.81 -9.82 -9.92
CA TYR A 176 23.10 -9.28 -10.39
C TYR A 176 23.95 -10.27 -11.18
N THR A 177 23.63 -11.57 -11.17
CA THR A 177 24.37 -12.59 -11.93
C THR A 177 23.74 -12.92 -13.28
N GLN A 178 22.47 -12.58 -13.49
CA GLN A 178 21.69 -12.99 -14.66
C GLN A 178 21.14 -11.81 -15.47
N GLU A 179 20.95 -10.65 -14.84
CA GLU A 179 20.32 -9.49 -15.45
C GLU A 179 21.37 -8.41 -15.80
N ASP A 180 21.03 -7.54 -16.75
CA ASP A 180 21.94 -6.49 -17.23
C ASP A 180 22.06 -5.35 -16.20
N GLN A 181 23.19 -5.35 -15.50
CA GLN A 181 23.53 -4.34 -14.50
C GLN A 181 23.59 -2.91 -15.08
N ALA A 182 24.01 -2.77 -16.35
CA ALA A 182 24.12 -1.44 -16.98
C ALA A 182 22.73 -0.82 -17.21
N LEU A 183 21.74 -1.65 -17.58
CA LEU A 183 20.36 -1.20 -17.70
C LEU A 183 19.76 -0.76 -16.36
N LEU A 184 20.04 -1.49 -15.28
CA LEU A 184 19.61 -1.10 -13.94
C LEU A 184 20.23 0.25 -13.53
N LEU A 185 21.53 0.43 -13.74
CA LEU A 185 22.21 1.68 -13.39
C LEU A 185 21.66 2.86 -14.20
N ALA A 186 21.44 2.67 -15.50
CA ALA A 186 20.84 3.72 -16.35
C ALA A 186 19.45 4.10 -15.84
N LEU A 187 18.59 3.12 -15.53
CA LEU A 187 17.27 3.38 -14.95
C LEU A 187 17.36 4.18 -13.64
N LEU A 188 18.27 3.81 -12.73
CA LEU A 188 18.40 4.50 -11.45
C LEU A 188 18.87 5.95 -11.64
N HIS A 189 19.75 6.23 -12.60
CA HIS A 189 20.16 7.58 -12.94
C HIS A 189 19.05 8.38 -13.62
N ASP A 190 18.26 7.79 -14.48
CA ASP A 190 17.09 8.44 -15.06
C ASP A 190 16.07 8.84 -13.97
N LEU A 191 15.85 7.96 -12.98
CA LEU A 191 14.99 8.26 -11.84
C LEU A 191 15.60 9.39 -10.96
N GLU A 192 16.93 9.44 -10.77
CA GLU A 192 17.63 10.49 -10.04
C GLU A 192 17.49 11.86 -10.71
N GLN A 193 17.58 11.91 -12.05
CA GLN A 193 17.57 13.16 -12.83
C GLN A 193 16.16 13.74 -13.00
N ASP A 194 15.12 12.91 -12.93
CA ASP A 194 13.73 13.37 -13.08
C ASP A 194 13.31 14.27 -11.91
N ARG A 195 12.98 15.51 -12.23
CA ARG A 195 12.60 16.53 -11.24
C ARG A 195 11.35 16.16 -10.44
N GLU A 196 10.44 15.38 -11.01
CA GLU A 196 9.23 14.91 -10.32
C GLU A 196 9.59 13.92 -9.21
N ASN A 197 10.76 13.31 -9.23
CA ASN A 197 11.23 12.35 -8.22
C ASN A 197 11.96 12.98 -7.02
N ARG A 198 12.13 14.31 -7.00
CA ARG A 198 12.80 15.00 -5.88
C ARG A 198 12.27 14.64 -4.48
N PRO A 199 10.96 14.43 -4.28
CA PRO A 199 10.44 14.01 -2.97
C PRO A 199 10.88 12.59 -2.54
N PHE A 200 11.45 11.80 -3.45
CA PHE A 200 11.80 10.38 -3.27
C PHE A 200 13.30 10.11 -3.46
N LEU A 201 14.11 11.14 -3.49
CA LEU A 201 15.58 11.01 -3.71
C LEU A 201 16.26 10.17 -2.63
N ASP A 202 15.75 10.19 -1.41
CA ASP A 202 16.21 9.31 -0.34
C ASP A 202 16.16 7.83 -0.72
N LYS A 203 15.05 7.38 -1.31
CA LYS A 203 14.85 6.00 -1.77
C LYS A 203 15.68 5.68 -3.02
N ILE A 204 15.79 6.62 -3.94
CA ILE A 204 16.58 6.46 -5.17
C ILE A 204 18.06 6.37 -4.85
N TYR A 205 18.56 7.23 -3.97
CA TYR A 205 19.97 7.18 -3.52
C TYR A 205 20.27 5.91 -2.72
N ASN A 206 19.33 5.40 -1.92
CA ASN A 206 19.48 4.10 -1.28
C ASN A 206 19.61 2.97 -2.32
N ALA A 207 18.78 2.98 -3.37
CA ALA A 207 18.86 1.96 -4.43
C ALA A 207 20.18 2.06 -5.23
N LEU A 208 20.67 3.27 -5.50
CA LEU A 208 22.01 3.49 -6.10
C LEU A 208 23.12 2.98 -5.19
N ALA A 209 23.01 3.21 -3.88
CA ALA A 209 23.97 2.70 -2.91
C ALA A 209 23.99 1.16 -2.89
N ASP A 210 22.81 0.52 -2.84
CA ASP A 210 22.66 -0.94 -2.89
C ASP A 210 23.26 -1.48 -4.20
N TYR A 211 23.01 -0.84 -5.35
CA TYR A 211 23.61 -1.19 -6.62
C TYR A 211 25.15 -1.21 -6.53
N HIS A 212 25.76 -0.12 -6.07
CA HIS A 212 27.22 0.00 -5.96
C HIS A 212 27.82 -0.99 -4.96
N ARG A 213 27.12 -1.28 -3.85
CA ARG A 213 27.53 -2.30 -2.89
C ARG A 213 27.56 -3.69 -3.51
N ASN A 214 26.58 -4.01 -4.35
CA ASN A 214 26.49 -5.32 -5.02
C ASN A 214 27.42 -5.45 -6.24
N THR A 215 27.95 -4.34 -6.79
CA THR A 215 28.84 -4.30 -7.94
C THR A 215 30.29 -3.94 -7.59
N THR A 216 30.69 -4.13 -6.32
CA THR A 216 32.07 -3.97 -5.83
C THR A 216 32.62 -2.54 -5.76
N SER A 217 31.76 -1.53 -5.67
CA SER A 217 32.17 -0.13 -5.51
C SER A 217 31.75 0.45 -4.15
N ASP A 218 32.32 -0.09 -3.07
CA ASP A 218 32.03 0.35 -1.70
C ASP A 218 32.15 1.86 -1.48
N SER A 219 33.16 2.50 -2.11
CA SER A 219 33.34 3.94 -1.97
C SER A 219 32.15 4.73 -2.52
N LEU A 220 31.61 4.31 -3.68
CA LEU A 220 30.41 4.92 -4.23
C LEU A 220 29.15 4.57 -3.42
N ALA A 221 29.05 3.33 -2.92
CA ALA A 221 27.97 2.92 -2.04
C ALA A 221 27.88 3.84 -0.81
N ILE A 222 29.00 4.08 -0.13
CA ILE A 222 29.08 5.02 1.02
C ILE A 222 28.61 6.42 0.64
N VAL A 223 29.03 6.93 -0.52
CA VAL A 223 28.60 8.25 -0.99
C VAL A 223 27.09 8.31 -1.18
N TYR A 224 26.49 7.31 -1.81
CA TYR A 224 25.06 7.30 -2.08
C TYR A 224 24.22 7.03 -0.82
N TYR A 225 24.66 6.18 0.12
CA TYR A 225 23.98 6.05 1.43
C TYR A 225 23.97 7.38 2.19
N ASN A 226 25.08 8.13 2.19
CA ASN A 226 25.12 9.45 2.81
C ASN A 226 24.22 10.46 2.08
N LYS A 227 24.13 10.43 0.73
CA LYS A 227 23.16 11.23 -0.02
C LYS A 227 21.72 10.86 0.36
N SER A 228 21.41 9.58 0.52
CA SER A 228 20.08 9.11 0.96
C SER A 228 19.72 9.69 2.33
N ILE A 229 20.64 9.62 3.30
CA ILE A 229 20.46 10.20 4.65
C ILE A 229 20.24 11.72 4.58
N GLN A 230 21.04 12.43 3.78
CA GLN A 230 20.91 13.89 3.62
C GLN A 230 19.61 14.31 2.92
N SER A 231 19.09 13.46 2.06
CA SER A 231 17.83 13.67 1.34
C SER A 231 16.60 13.19 2.12
N PHE A 232 16.79 12.70 3.34
CA PHE A 232 15.74 12.20 4.22
C PHE A 232 14.55 13.15 4.31
N LYS A 233 13.36 12.62 4.21
CA LYS A 233 12.09 13.34 4.37
C LYS A 233 11.31 12.86 5.60
N GLU A 234 10.81 11.64 5.55
CA GLU A 234 9.92 11.11 6.60
C GLU A 234 10.13 9.60 6.88
N ASP A 235 10.89 8.89 6.04
CA ASP A 235 11.09 7.44 6.16
C ASP A 235 12.22 7.12 7.17
N GLN A 236 11.87 7.17 8.45
CA GLN A 236 12.81 6.88 9.55
C GLN A 236 13.37 5.45 9.47
N THR A 237 12.59 4.50 8.94
CA THR A 237 13.04 3.11 8.77
C THR A 237 14.17 3.04 7.75
N LEU A 238 14.02 3.68 6.60
CA LEU A 238 15.06 3.75 5.58
C LEU A 238 16.31 4.42 6.11
N GLN A 239 16.15 5.51 6.86
CA GLN A 239 17.28 6.22 7.47
C GLN A 239 18.05 5.32 8.44
N SER A 240 17.36 4.60 9.31
CA SER A 240 17.97 3.67 10.27
C SER A 240 18.73 2.54 9.56
N ILE A 241 18.15 1.98 8.48
CA ILE A 241 18.82 0.95 7.66
C ILE A 241 20.09 1.51 7.04
N ASN A 242 20.08 2.74 6.53
CA ASN A 242 21.26 3.37 5.92
C ASN A 242 22.38 3.58 6.95
N TYR A 243 22.05 4.06 8.15
CA TYR A 243 23.03 4.20 9.25
C TYR A 243 23.63 2.85 9.65
N GLN A 244 22.79 1.85 9.85
CA GLN A 244 23.25 0.51 10.19
C GLN A 244 24.17 -0.05 9.09
N THR A 245 23.79 0.08 7.83
CA THR A 245 24.59 -0.40 6.70
C THR A 245 25.95 0.30 6.62
N LEU A 246 25.98 1.62 6.83
CA LEU A 246 27.23 2.37 6.86
C LEU A 246 28.14 1.98 8.03
N ALA A 247 27.53 1.75 9.22
CA ALA A 247 28.27 1.27 10.38
C ALA A 247 28.90 -0.12 10.10
N GLU A 248 28.14 -1.06 9.54
CA GLU A 248 28.62 -2.39 9.15
C GLU A 248 29.76 -2.29 8.12
N MET A 249 29.59 -1.51 7.05
CA MET A 249 30.59 -1.34 6.00
C MET A 249 31.91 -0.75 6.55
N ASN A 250 31.87 0.19 7.48
CA ASN A 250 33.07 0.75 8.11
C ASN A 250 33.69 -0.23 9.12
N PHE A 251 32.88 -0.97 9.84
CA PHE A 251 33.36 -2.01 10.76
C PHE A 251 34.14 -3.09 10.02
N ASP A 252 33.63 -3.58 8.87
CA ASP A 252 34.29 -4.58 8.05
C ASP A 252 35.63 -4.10 7.47
N LYS A 253 35.79 -2.77 7.30
CA LYS A 253 37.04 -2.11 6.90
C LYS A 253 38.00 -1.82 8.08
N ALA A 254 37.64 -2.24 9.29
CA ALA A 254 38.35 -1.92 10.52
C ALA A 254 38.39 -0.42 10.87
N GLU A 255 37.49 0.39 10.27
CA GLU A 255 37.34 1.81 10.54
C GLU A 255 36.39 2.04 11.74
N TYR A 256 36.71 1.44 12.89
CA TYR A 256 35.84 1.33 14.07
C TYR A 256 35.35 2.68 14.61
N LYS A 257 36.17 3.72 14.49
CA LYS A 257 35.78 5.08 14.94
C LYS A 257 34.66 5.64 14.08
N GLN A 258 34.71 5.40 12.77
CA GLN A 258 33.68 5.84 11.82
C GLN A 258 32.43 4.97 11.94
N ALA A 259 32.61 3.65 12.11
CA ALA A 259 31.49 2.74 12.38
C ALA A 259 30.66 3.14 13.61
N GLY A 260 31.33 3.59 14.68
CA GLY A 260 30.66 4.06 15.88
C GLY A 260 30.05 5.46 15.79
N ALA A 261 30.31 6.21 14.72
CA ALA A 261 29.75 7.53 14.48
C ALA A 261 28.40 7.47 13.72
N TYR A 262 28.12 6.34 13.06
CA TYR A 262 26.84 6.05 12.41
C TYR A 262 25.88 5.36 13.36
#